data_957f346c19100c188b6502dfd6a646e8
#
_entry.id   957f346c19100c188b6502dfd6a646e8
#
_cell.length_a   1.000
_cell.length_b   1.000
_cell.length_c   1.000
_cell.angle_alpha   90.00
_cell.angle_beta   90.00
_cell.angle_gamma   90.00
#
_symmetry.space_group_name_H-M   'P 1'
#
loop_
_entity.id
_entity.type
_entity.pdbx_description
1 polymer ?
#
loop_
_entity_poly.entity_id
_entity_poly.type
_entity_poly.pdbx_seq_one_letter_code
_entity_poly.pdbx_strand_id
1 'polypeptide(L)'
;MTQDRNHLVIMAGGVGSRFWPMSTEDNPKQFIDILGVGRTLLQLTFDRFKGICPLENVWVVTNKKYAALVREQLPEVPAENILLEPCRRNTAPCIAYVTWRIKAINPKANVVITPSDHFVTDVEEFRRVIKSSMRFTAETDAIVTLGMTPTRPETGYGYIQADLSTASPRNREIYRIDSFREKPDLETAKEYISHKNYFWNAGIFVWSVATIVNAFRVYSPTISKIFESMLPIYGTPAERDMIDQRYPECENISVDYAIMEKAEEIFVCPANFGWTDLGTWTSLMLQKHHDLYGNTVIGNNVHLYDSHNCVVHTLNEKKVVVQGLDGYIVAENDNSLLVCKLSEEQRIRQFAED
;
A
#
# COMPACT_ATOMS: atom_id res chain seq x y z
N MET A 1 3.53 -25.59 12.65
CA MET A 1 2.14 -25.41 13.17
C MET A 1 1.67 -23.93 13.28
N THR A 2 2.52 -22.92 13.20
CA THR A 2 2.10 -21.48 13.22
C THR A 2 1.95 -20.87 11.83
N GLN A 3 2.62 -21.39 10.82
CA GLN A 3 2.56 -20.86 9.44
C GLN A 3 1.18 -21.03 8.78
N ASP A 4 0.47 -22.12 9.07
CA ASP A 4 -0.86 -22.40 8.49
C ASP A 4 -1.95 -21.39 8.90
N ARG A 5 -1.66 -20.53 9.90
CA ARG A 5 -2.57 -19.48 10.36
C ARG A 5 -2.25 -18.10 9.79
N ASN A 6 -1.11 -17.96 9.13
CA ASN A 6 -0.66 -16.68 8.59
C ASN A 6 -1.32 -16.44 7.23
N HIS A 7 -1.97 -15.30 7.10
CA HIS A 7 -2.60 -14.85 5.86
C HIS A 7 -1.97 -13.53 5.40
N LEU A 8 -1.76 -13.42 4.10
CA LEU A 8 -1.39 -12.17 3.43
C LEU A 8 -2.61 -11.58 2.73
N VAL A 9 -2.85 -10.31 2.91
CA VAL A 9 -3.85 -9.54 2.16
C VAL A 9 -3.15 -8.41 1.42
N ILE A 10 -3.28 -8.38 0.10
CA ILE A 10 -2.78 -7.31 -0.76
C ILE A 10 -3.96 -6.45 -1.22
N MET A 11 -3.96 -5.17 -0.85
CA MET A 11 -4.97 -4.21 -1.28
C MET A 11 -4.54 -3.58 -2.62
N ALA A 12 -5.29 -3.85 -3.69
CA ALA A 12 -4.96 -3.45 -5.06
C ALA A 12 -6.07 -2.57 -5.69
N GLY A 13 -6.58 -1.58 -4.94
CA GLY A 13 -7.73 -0.75 -5.35
C GLY A 13 -7.42 0.67 -5.80
N GLY A 14 -6.19 1.16 -5.64
CA GLY A 14 -5.77 2.51 -6.01
C GLY A 14 -5.65 2.72 -7.53
N VAL A 15 -5.66 3.97 -8.01
CA VAL A 15 -5.36 4.31 -9.42
C VAL A 15 -3.94 4.81 -9.61
N GLY A 16 -3.41 5.60 -8.67
CA GLY A 16 -2.08 6.19 -8.78
C GLY A 16 -2.00 7.30 -9.86
N SER A 17 -3.03 8.13 -9.96
CA SER A 17 -3.23 9.12 -11.02
C SER A 17 -2.11 10.16 -11.22
N ARG A 18 -1.20 10.33 -10.23
CA ARG A 18 -0.02 11.21 -10.35
C ARG A 18 1.04 10.69 -11.33
N PHE A 19 0.97 9.39 -11.70
CA PHE A 19 1.87 8.80 -12.69
C PHE A 19 1.29 8.82 -14.12
N TRP A 20 0.22 9.61 -14.35
CA TRP A 20 -0.23 9.81 -15.72
C TRP A 20 0.95 10.35 -16.61
N PRO A 21 1.10 9.91 -17.83
CA PRO A 21 0.23 9.04 -18.63
C PRO A 21 0.48 7.53 -18.42
N MET A 22 1.47 7.15 -17.61
CA MET A 22 1.79 5.74 -17.36
C MET A 22 0.65 5.04 -16.64
N SER A 23 0.13 5.66 -15.57
CA SER A 23 -1.00 5.14 -14.81
C SER A 23 -2.31 5.77 -15.28
N THR A 24 -3.28 4.94 -15.61
CA THR A 24 -4.63 5.33 -16.04
C THR A 24 -5.68 4.59 -15.22
N GLU A 25 -6.96 4.93 -15.41
CA GLU A 25 -8.05 4.18 -14.78
C GLU A 25 -8.14 2.73 -15.26
N ASP A 26 -7.71 2.45 -16.50
CA ASP A 26 -7.73 1.09 -17.05
C ASP A 26 -6.48 0.29 -16.70
N ASN A 27 -5.36 0.96 -16.47
CA ASN A 27 -4.11 0.36 -16.06
C ASN A 27 -3.49 1.13 -14.88
N PRO A 28 -3.97 0.89 -13.63
CA PRO A 28 -3.46 1.56 -12.44
C PRO A 28 -1.99 1.25 -12.13
N LYS A 29 -1.35 2.16 -11.38
CA LYS A 29 0.07 2.13 -11.01
C LYS A 29 0.57 0.76 -10.54
N GLN A 30 -0.19 0.05 -9.73
CA GLN A 30 0.21 -1.25 -9.19
C GLN A 30 0.36 -2.35 -10.23
N PHE A 31 -0.29 -2.22 -11.38
CA PHE A 31 -0.24 -3.18 -12.49
C PHE A 31 0.81 -2.85 -13.54
N ILE A 32 1.64 -1.81 -13.31
CA ILE A 32 2.64 -1.31 -14.23
C ILE A 32 4.05 -1.63 -13.70
N ASP A 33 4.98 -1.95 -14.60
CA ASP A 33 6.41 -1.95 -14.30
C ASP A 33 6.95 -0.50 -14.33
N ILE A 34 6.54 0.29 -13.35
CA ILE A 34 6.94 1.70 -13.24
C ILE A 34 8.45 1.85 -12.97
N LEU A 35 9.09 0.80 -12.48
CA LEU A 35 10.50 0.78 -12.17
C LEU A 35 11.36 0.29 -13.34
N GLY A 36 10.78 -0.27 -14.40
CA GLY A 36 11.53 -0.85 -15.53
C GLY A 36 12.42 -2.03 -15.12
N VAL A 37 11.92 -2.91 -14.23
CA VAL A 37 12.66 -4.07 -13.71
C VAL A 37 12.06 -5.41 -14.16
N GLY A 38 11.11 -5.38 -15.10
CA GLY A 38 10.43 -6.57 -15.61
C GLY A 38 9.33 -7.11 -14.69
N ARG A 39 8.96 -6.38 -13.64
CA ARG A 39 7.94 -6.77 -12.67
C ARG A 39 7.07 -5.58 -12.27
N THR A 40 5.76 -5.77 -12.20
CA THR A 40 4.83 -4.76 -11.72
C THR A 40 4.93 -4.58 -10.20
N LEU A 41 4.45 -3.46 -9.65
CA LEU A 41 4.47 -3.24 -8.20
C LEU A 41 3.66 -4.28 -7.43
N LEU A 42 2.53 -4.74 -8.00
CA LEU A 42 1.74 -5.85 -7.44
C LEU A 42 2.57 -7.14 -7.35
N GLN A 43 3.29 -7.48 -8.43
CA GLN A 43 4.16 -8.65 -8.46
C GLN A 43 5.33 -8.53 -7.49
N LEU A 44 5.99 -7.37 -7.42
CA LEU A 44 7.05 -7.09 -6.44
C LEU A 44 6.53 -7.19 -5.00
N THR A 45 5.29 -6.74 -4.76
CA THR A 45 4.64 -6.88 -3.45
C THR A 45 4.42 -8.34 -3.11
N PHE A 46 3.86 -9.13 -4.01
CA PHE A 46 3.68 -10.57 -3.80
C PHE A 46 5.00 -11.30 -3.57
N ASP A 47 6.03 -11.02 -4.39
CA ASP A 47 7.34 -11.69 -4.30
C ASP A 47 8.04 -11.48 -2.95
N ARG A 48 7.92 -10.29 -2.35
CA ARG A 48 8.56 -10.00 -1.05
C ARG A 48 7.94 -10.78 0.12
N PHE A 49 6.72 -11.27 -0.03
CA PHE A 49 6.05 -12.10 0.98
C PHE A 49 6.24 -13.62 0.79
N LYS A 50 6.89 -14.06 -0.28
CA LYS A 50 7.16 -15.49 -0.50
C LYS A 50 7.89 -16.11 0.70
N GLY A 51 7.37 -17.24 1.21
CA GLY A 51 7.90 -17.92 2.38
C GLY A 51 7.52 -17.31 3.75
N ILE A 52 6.57 -16.37 3.79
CA ILE A 52 5.97 -15.84 5.03
C ILE A 52 4.60 -16.47 5.27
N CYS A 53 3.75 -16.50 4.25
CA CYS A 53 2.43 -17.10 4.29
C CYS A 53 2.34 -18.25 3.26
N PRO A 54 1.56 -19.31 3.53
CA PRO A 54 1.23 -20.31 2.52
C PRO A 54 0.49 -19.66 1.34
N LEU A 55 0.67 -20.20 0.15
CA LEU A 55 0.07 -19.63 -1.06
C LEU A 55 -1.46 -19.63 -1.02
N GLU A 56 -2.06 -20.67 -0.47
CA GLU A 56 -3.51 -20.79 -0.23
C GLU A 56 -4.06 -19.73 0.72
N ASN A 57 -3.21 -19.07 1.49
CA ASN A 57 -3.56 -17.99 2.42
C ASN A 57 -3.22 -16.59 1.87
N VAL A 58 -2.88 -16.47 0.60
CA VAL A 58 -2.67 -15.18 -0.05
C VAL A 58 -3.99 -14.69 -0.65
N TRP A 59 -4.36 -13.46 -0.31
CA TRP A 59 -5.58 -12.79 -0.73
C TRP A 59 -5.25 -11.50 -1.47
N VAL A 60 -6.01 -11.19 -2.50
CA VAL A 60 -5.95 -9.90 -3.18
C VAL A 60 -7.34 -9.28 -3.17
N VAL A 61 -7.47 -8.06 -2.65
CA VAL A 61 -8.72 -7.29 -2.72
C VAL A 61 -8.53 -6.19 -3.75
N THR A 62 -9.40 -6.16 -4.75
CA THR A 62 -9.32 -5.22 -5.86
C THR A 62 -10.70 -4.82 -6.36
N ASN A 63 -10.76 -3.74 -7.17
CA ASN A 63 -12.01 -3.42 -7.85
C ASN A 63 -12.34 -4.49 -8.91
N LYS A 64 -13.63 -4.77 -9.09
CA LYS A 64 -14.16 -5.71 -10.11
C LYS A 64 -13.56 -5.48 -11.50
N LYS A 65 -13.31 -4.22 -11.86
CA LYS A 65 -12.69 -3.80 -13.13
C LYS A 65 -11.30 -4.42 -13.35
N TYR A 66 -10.54 -4.66 -12.27
CA TYR A 66 -9.14 -5.10 -12.36
C TYR A 66 -8.94 -6.60 -12.14
N ALA A 67 -10.03 -7.37 -12.04
CA ALA A 67 -9.97 -8.82 -11.79
C ALA A 67 -9.10 -9.59 -12.81
N ALA A 68 -9.18 -9.20 -14.08
CA ALA A 68 -8.40 -9.81 -15.15
C ALA A 68 -6.90 -9.53 -14.99
N LEU A 69 -6.51 -8.28 -14.68
CA LEU A 69 -5.11 -7.89 -14.43
C LEU A 69 -4.49 -8.64 -13.26
N VAL A 70 -5.24 -8.80 -12.16
CA VAL A 70 -4.76 -9.59 -11.00
C VAL A 70 -4.52 -11.05 -11.39
N ARG A 71 -5.46 -11.69 -12.10
CA ARG A 71 -5.32 -13.08 -12.53
C ARG A 71 -4.16 -13.30 -13.49
N GLU A 72 -3.92 -12.35 -14.40
CA GLU A 72 -2.80 -12.38 -15.33
C GLU A 72 -1.46 -12.24 -14.61
N GLN A 73 -1.36 -11.29 -13.66
CA GLN A 73 -0.10 -10.96 -13.01
C GLN A 73 0.24 -11.85 -11.83
N LEU A 74 -0.76 -12.44 -11.17
CA LEU A 74 -0.61 -13.35 -10.03
C LEU A 74 -1.39 -14.65 -10.26
N PRO A 75 -1.05 -15.44 -11.30
CA PRO A 75 -1.77 -16.69 -11.62
C PRO A 75 -1.65 -17.76 -10.54
N GLU A 76 -0.66 -17.63 -9.63
CA GLU A 76 -0.48 -18.56 -8.50
C GLU A 76 -1.50 -18.35 -7.39
N VAL A 77 -2.12 -17.17 -7.26
CA VAL A 77 -3.10 -16.86 -6.21
C VAL A 77 -4.43 -17.60 -6.52
N PRO A 78 -5.00 -18.36 -5.57
CA PRO A 78 -6.29 -19.03 -5.78
C PRO A 78 -7.38 -18.04 -6.22
N ALA A 79 -8.16 -18.41 -7.23
CA ALA A 79 -9.16 -17.52 -7.81
C ALA A 79 -10.23 -17.06 -6.79
N GLU A 80 -10.57 -17.93 -5.84
CA GLU A 80 -11.49 -17.66 -4.72
C GLU A 80 -10.94 -16.68 -3.68
N ASN A 81 -9.63 -16.44 -3.69
CA ASN A 81 -8.95 -15.48 -2.82
C ASN A 81 -8.79 -14.10 -3.47
N ILE A 82 -9.22 -13.93 -4.72
CA ILE A 82 -9.29 -12.64 -5.40
C ILE A 82 -10.66 -12.03 -5.14
N LEU A 83 -10.74 -11.17 -4.13
CA LEU A 83 -11.98 -10.53 -3.70
C LEU A 83 -12.22 -9.25 -4.49
N LEU A 84 -13.44 -9.08 -4.99
CA LEU A 84 -13.78 -8.01 -5.92
C LEU A 84 -14.74 -7.00 -5.29
N GLU A 85 -14.26 -5.79 -5.08
CA GLU A 85 -15.08 -4.65 -4.63
C GLU A 85 -15.95 -4.13 -5.79
N PRO A 86 -17.26 -3.96 -5.58
CA PRO A 86 -18.13 -3.44 -6.62
C PRO A 86 -17.97 -1.92 -6.87
N CYS A 87 -17.54 -1.20 -5.85
CA CYS A 87 -17.26 0.24 -5.89
C CYS A 87 -16.15 0.61 -4.91
N ARG A 88 -15.58 1.81 -5.04
CA ARG A 88 -14.57 2.31 -4.11
C ARG A 88 -15.22 2.83 -2.83
N ARG A 89 -14.74 2.35 -1.66
CA ARG A 89 -15.16 2.76 -0.31
C ARG A 89 -13.99 2.97 0.64
N ASN A 90 -12.78 3.20 0.10
CA ASN A 90 -11.54 3.35 0.87
C ASN A 90 -11.14 2.05 1.60
N THR A 91 -10.15 2.11 2.52
CA THR A 91 -9.49 0.90 3.05
C THR A 91 -10.26 0.18 4.16
N ALA A 92 -11.13 0.85 4.94
CA ALA A 92 -11.85 0.16 6.02
C ALA A 92 -12.84 -0.89 5.50
N PRO A 93 -13.74 -0.63 4.51
CA PRO A 93 -14.59 -1.66 3.93
C PRO A 93 -13.81 -2.76 3.19
N CYS A 94 -12.71 -2.40 2.50
CA CYS A 94 -11.80 -3.35 1.86
C CYS A 94 -11.27 -4.38 2.87
N ILE A 95 -10.71 -3.89 3.99
CA ILE A 95 -10.18 -4.71 5.07
C ILE A 95 -11.28 -5.51 5.75
N ALA A 96 -12.43 -4.90 6.01
CA ALA A 96 -13.57 -5.61 6.61
C ALA A 96 -14.00 -6.79 5.73
N TYR A 97 -14.20 -6.59 4.43
CA TYR A 97 -14.60 -7.65 3.52
C TYR A 97 -13.68 -8.89 3.63
N VAL A 98 -12.38 -8.70 3.44
CA VAL A 98 -11.43 -9.81 3.49
C VAL A 98 -11.31 -10.40 4.90
N THR A 99 -11.42 -9.60 5.95
CA THR A 99 -11.38 -10.05 7.35
C THR A 99 -12.51 -11.02 7.65
N TRP A 100 -13.78 -10.68 7.31
CA TRP A 100 -14.90 -11.56 7.55
C TRP A 100 -14.89 -12.79 6.65
N ARG A 101 -14.36 -12.66 5.42
CA ARG A 101 -14.15 -13.80 4.51
C ARG A 101 -13.12 -14.78 5.08
N ILE A 102 -12.00 -14.29 5.61
CA ILE A 102 -11.00 -15.14 6.29
C ILE A 102 -11.59 -15.71 7.59
N LYS A 103 -12.32 -14.93 8.38
CA LYS A 103 -12.97 -15.39 9.62
C LYS A 103 -13.88 -16.59 9.38
N ALA A 104 -14.61 -16.60 8.27
CA ALA A 104 -15.53 -17.70 7.92
C ALA A 104 -14.81 -19.04 7.73
N ILE A 105 -13.55 -19.04 7.30
CA ILE A 105 -12.76 -20.25 7.05
C ILE A 105 -11.71 -20.53 8.13
N ASN A 106 -11.14 -19.47 8.72
CA ASN A 106 -10.09 -19.56 9.74
C ASN A 106 -10.24 -18.47 10.81
N PRO A 107 -11.08 -18.63 11.81
CA PRO A 107 -11.30 -17.63 12.86
C PRO A 107 -10.07 -17.37 13.75
N LYS A 108 -9.04 -18.23 13.67
CA LYS A 108 -7.76 -18.09 14.39
C LYS A 108 -6.64 -17.57 13.49
N ALA A 109 -6.97 -17.03 12.32
CA ALA A 109 -6.00 -16.47 11.39
C ALA A 109 -5.28 -15.27 11.99
N ASN A 110 -4.01 -15.16 11.64
CA ASN A 110 -3.17 -14.00 11.87
C ASN A 110 -2.86 -13.37 10.50
N VAL A 111 -3.09 -12.09 10.34
CA VAL A 111 -3.17 -11.44 9.03
C VAL A 111 -2.18 -10.30 8.95
N VAL A 112 -1.42 -10.25 7.86
CA VAL A 112 -0.70 -9.04 7.41
C VAL A 112 -1.44 -8.43 6.23
N ILE A 113 -1.68 -7.13 6.30
CA ILE A 113 -2.34 -6.36 5.23
C ILE A 113 -1.35 -5.33 4.69
N THR A 114 -1.23 -5.26 3.37
CA THR A 114 -0.29 -4.36 2.69
C THR A 114 -0.92 -3.72 1.46
N PRO A 115 -0.59 -2.47 1.14
CA PRO A 115 -0.83 -1.91 -0.19
C PRO A 115 -0.05 -2.66 -1.26
N SER A 116 -0.54 -2.63 -2.49
CA SER A 116 0.06 -3.32 -3.65
C SER A 116 1.11 -2.48 -4.40
N ASP A 117 1.26 -1.20 -4.07
CA ASP A 117 1.93 -0.20 -4.91
C ASP A 117 3.12 0.50 -4.22
N HIS A 118 3.56 -0.05 -3.08
CA HIS A 118 4.73 0.42 -2.36
C HIS A 118 6.01 -0.31 -2.81
N PHE A 119 7.12 0.39 -2.74
CA PHE A 119 8.44 -0.16 -3.03
C PHE A 119 9.28 -0.34 -1.77
N VAL A 120 10.10 -1.38 -1.76
CA VAL A 120 11.00 -1.76 -0.67
C VAL A 120 12.33 -2.20 -1.28
N THR A 121 13.44 -1.66 -0.81
CA THR A 121 14.77 -2.00 -1.31
C THR A 121 15.42 -3.15 -0.55
N ASP A 122 15.27 -3.22 0.78
CA ASP A 122 15.78 -4.30 1.61
C ASP A 122 14.68 -5.31 1.94
N VAL A 123 14.52 -6.30 1.06
CA VAL A 123 13.49 -7.34 1.17
C VAL A 123 13.76 -8.28 2.35
N GLU A 124 15.02 -8.54 2.70
CA GLU A 124 15.34 -9.45 3.81
C GLU A 124 15.01 -8.81 5.16
N GLU A 125 15.36 -7.54 5.35
CA GLU A 125 14.96 -6.81 6.57
C GLU A 125 13.44 -6.65 6.64
N PHE A 126 12.77 -6.36 5.52
CA PHE A 126 11.31 -6.35 5.45
C PHE A 126 10.72 -7.68 5.94
N ARG A 127 11.21 -8.81 5.44
CA ARG A 127 10.75 -10.15 5.83
C ARG A 127 10.97 -10.43 7.31
N ARG A 128 12.11 -10.01 7.86
CA ARG A 128 12.42 -10.13 9.28
C ARG A 128 11.40 -9.39 10.14
N VAL A 129 11.13 -8.12 9.80
CA VAL A 129 10.18 -7.25 10.51
C VAL A 129 8.75 -7.81 10.44
N ILE A 130 8.29 -8.24 9.26
CA ILE A 130 6.97 -8.86 9.11
C ILE A 130 6.85 -10.13 9.96
N LYS A 131 7.83 -11.04 9.90
CA LYS A 131 7.80 -12.28 10.70
C LYS A 131 7.80 -11.98 12.21
N SER A 132 8.55 -10.97 12.64
CA SER A 132 8.60 -10.50 14.03
C SER A 132 7.23 -9.96 14.48
N SER A 133 6.61 -9.09 13.68
CA SER A 133 5.29 -8.52 13.94
C SER A 133 4.19 -9.58 13.94
N MET A 134 4.20 -10.51 12.99
CA MET A 134 3.25 -11.63 12.94
C MET A 134 3.36 -12.56 14.14
N ARG A 135 4.59 -12.84 14.62
CA ARG A 135 4.76 -13.63 15.86
C ARG A 135 4.16 -12.92 17.06
N PHE A 136 4.37 -11.61 17.17
CA PHE A 136 3.84 -10.81 18.26
C PHE A 136 2.31 -10.80 18.28
N THR A 137 1.66 -10.56 17.15
CA THR A 137 0.19 -10.51 17.05
C THR A 137 -0.48 -11.87 17.15
N ALA A 138 0.25 -12.97 16.87
CA ALA A 138 -0.26 -14.32 17.09
C ALA A 138 -0.40 -14.70 18.58
N GLU A 139 0.28 -13.96 19.46
CA GLU A 139 0.33 -14.21 20.91
C GLU A 139 -0.31 -13.09 21.73
N THR A 140 -0.83 -12.04 21.09
CA THR A 140 -1.41 -10.85 21.73
C THR A 140 -2.65 -10.39 20.98
N ASP A 141 -3.49 -9.57 21.64
CA ASP A 141 -4.63 -8.89 21.03
C ASP A 141 -4.24 -7.53 20.42
N ALA A 142 -2.97 -7.38 20.04
CA ALA A 142 -2.44 -6.13 19.54
C ALA A 142 -2.75 -5.90 18.05
N ILE A 143 -2.93 -4.65 17.68
CA ILE A 143 -2.82 -4.14 16.31
C ILE A 143 -1.41 -3.59 16.15
N VAL A 144 -0.66 -4.07 15.17
CA VAL A 144 0.70 -3.58 14.87
C VAL A 144 0.71 -2.91 13.50
N THR A 145 1.29 -1.72 13.43
CA THR A 145 1.66 -1.07 12.17
C THR A 145 3.17 -0.93 12.03
N LEU A 146 3.67 -0.83 10.80
CA LEU A 146 5.09 -0.58 10.56
C LEU A 146 5.35 0.92 10.48
N GLY A 147 6.34 1.39 11.23
CA GLY A 147 6.74 2.79 11.30
C GLY A 147 8.06 3.04 10.60
N MET A 148 8.07 3.93 9.60
CA MET A 148 9.27 4.31 8.87
C MET A 148 9.86 5.59 9.43
N THR A 149 11.18 5.65 9.59
CA THR A 149 11.84 6.87 10.05
C THR A 149 11.64 8.02 9.05
N PRO A 150 11.06 9.15 9.46
CA PRO A 150 10.85 10.28 8.57
C PRO A 150 12.18 10.90 8.14
N THR A 151 12.30 11.24 6.86
CA THR A 151 13.48 11.91 6.28
C THR A 151 13.17 13.32 5.77
N ARG A 152 11.88 13.68 5.70
CA ARG A 152 11.37 14.98 5.25
C ARG A 152 9.98 15.25 5.84
N PRO A 153 9.50 16.50 5.88
CA PRO A 153 8.15 16.79 6.38
C PRO A 153 7.09 16.49 5.31
N GLU A 154 6.74 15.20 5.19
CA GLU A 154 5.76 14.70 4.21
C GLU A 154 4.34 14.90 4.72
N THR A 155 3.48 15.61 3.98
CA THR A 155 2.09 15.87 4.35
C THR A 155 1.11 14.84 3.79
N GLY A 156 1.59 13.95 2.92
CA GLY A 156 0.80 12.88 2.31
C GLY A 156 0.72 11.60 3.14
N TYR A 157 1.48 11.52 4.25
CA TYR A 157 1.57 10.32 5.10
C TYR A 157 0.93 10.53 6.46
N GLY A 158 0.51 9.42 7.08
CA GLY A 158 0.20 9.39 8.51
C GLY A 158 1.48 9.39 9.35
N TYR A 159 1.42 10.01 10.52
CA TYR A 159 2.49 10.04 11.51
C TYR A 159 2.07 9.32 12.78
N ILE A 160 3.01 8.57 13.33
CA ILE A 160 2.85 7.74 14.52
C ILE A 160 3.82 8.25 15.57
N GLN A 161 3.33 8.64 16.72
CA GLN A 161 4.16 8.92 17.88
C GLN A 161 4.25 7.66 18.75
N ALA A 162 5.47 7.16 18.96
CA ALA A 162 5.74 5.98 19.76
C ALA A 162 6.23 6.36 21.15
N ASP A 163 5.77 5.65 22.18
CA ASP A 163 6.41 5.66 23.50
C ASP A 163 7.63 4.73 23.49
N LEU A 164 8.78 5.28 23.18
CA LEU A 164 10.04 4.52 23.11
C LEU A 164 10.54 4.04 24.50
N SER A 165 9.94 4.49 25.60
CA SER A 165 10.27 4.04 26.94
C SER A 165 9.59 2.72 27.31
N THR A 166 8.50 2.36 26.61
CA THR A 166 7.66 1.18 26.88
C THR A 166 7.74 0.16 25.76
N ALA A 167 8.95 -0.38 25.51
CA ALA A 167 9.07 -1.53 24.63
C ALA A 167 8.25 -2.71 25.17
N SER A 168 7.55 -3.42 24.29
CA SER A 168 6.76 -4.57 24.70
C SER A 168 7.66 -5.65 25.34
N PRO A 169 7.29 -6.22 26.50
CA PRO A 169 8.06 -7.30 27.13
C PRO A 169 8.22 -8.54 26.23
N ARG A 170 7.28 -8.76 25.29
CA ARG A 170 7.30 -9.90 24.36
C ARG A 170 8.14 -9.65 23.11
N ASN A 171 8.29 -8.38 22.74
CA ASN A 171 9.14 -7.99 21.61
C ASN A 171 9.66 -6.56 21.81
N ARG A 172 10.94 -6.43 22.09
CA ARG A 172 11.58 -5.15 22.41
C ARG A 172 11.70 -4.19 21.22
N GLU A 173 11.39 -4.63 20.01
CA GLU A 173 11.34 -3.79 18.81
C GLU A 173 9.94 -3.22 18.56
N ILE A 174 8.93 -3.57 19.37
CA ILE A 174 7.54 -3.12 19.24
C ILE A 174 7.18 -2.23 20.41
N TYR A 175 6.68 -1.03 20.10
CA TYR A 175 6.37 0.02 21.05
C TYR A 175 4.90 0.37 21.01
N ARG A 176 4.33 0.78 22.13
CA ARG A 176 2.97 1.33 22.16
C ARG A 176 2.94 2.66 21.42
N ILE A 177 1.81 2.94 20.77
CA ILE A 177 1.56 4.22 20.11
C ILE A 177 0.90 5.16 21.10
N ASP A 178 1.48 6.37 21.26
CA ASP A 178 0.89 7.46 22.04
C ASP A 178 -0.16 8.22 21.23
N SER A 179 0.13 8.46 19.95
CA SER A 179 -0.80 9.15 19.06
C SER A 179 -0.59 8.73 17.60
N PHE A 180 -1.67 8.79 16.85
CA PHE A 180 -1.69 8.57 15.39
C PHE A 180 -2.34 9.80 14.74
N ARG A 181 -1.70 10.37 13.73
CA ARG A 181 -2.22 11.53 13.01
C ARG A 181 -2.09 11.33 11.50
N GLU A 182 -3.22 11.23 10.82
CA GLU A 182 -3.25 11.07 9.37
C GLU A 182 -3.09 12.45 8.69
N LYS A 183 -2.15 12.55 7.76
CA LYS A 183 -1.91 13.69 6.86
C LYS A 183 -1.94 15.06 7.55
N PRO A 184 -0.95 15.35 8.43
CA PRO A 184 -0.84 16.65 9.09
C PRO A 184 -0.52 17.77 8.08
N ASP A 185 -0.73 19.01 8.51
CA ASP A 185 -0.23 20.15 7.77
C ASP A 185 1.32 20.23 7.82
N LEU A 186 1.90 21.10 6.98
CA LEU A 186 3.36 21.18 6.82
C LEU A 186 4.07 21.60 8.11
N GLU A 187 3.50 22.51 8.89
CA GLU A 187 4.14 23.01 10.13
C GLU A 187 4.14 21.90 11.18
N THR A 188 3.03 21.19 11.34
CA THR A 188 2.92 20.00 12.19
C THR A 188 3.88 18.90 11.73
N ALA A 189 4.00 18.64 10.43
CA ALA A 189 4.95 17.66 9.91
C ALA A 189 6.40 18.02 10.20
N LYS A 190 6.79 19.32 10.11
CA LYS A 190 8.11 19.81 10.48
C LYS A 190 8.40 19.64 11.97
N GLU A 191 7.42 19.89 12.82
CA GLU A 191 7.52 19.64 14.26
C GLU A 191 7.77 18.17 14.53
N TYR A 192 6.97 17.26 13.96
CA TYR A 192 7.07 15.82 14.18
C TYR A 192 8.45 15.27 13.81
N ILE A 193 9.02 15.66 12.68
CA ILE A 193 10.35 15.16 12.27
C ILE A 193 11.50 15.68 13.15
N SER A 194 11.28 16.73 13.93
CA SER A 194 12.27 17.23 14.90
C SER A 194 12.42 16.29 16.13
N HIS A 195 11.47 15.39 16.33
CA HIS A 195 11.43 14.41 17.41
C HIS A 195 11.77 12.99 16.93
N LYS A 196 12.57 12.25 17.68
CA LYS A 196 13.05 10.91 17.30
C LYS A 196 12.01 9.80 17.47
N ASN A 197 10.88 10.09 18.10
CA ASN A 197 9.82 9.13 18.39
C ASN A 197 8.62 9.21 17.44
N TYR A 198 8.74 9.98 16.35
CA TYR A 198 7.74 9.99 15.28
C TYR A 198 8.18 9.15 14.09
N PHE A 199 7.23 8.42 13.53
CA PHE A 199 7.42 7.54 12.38
C PHE A 199 6.32 7.78 11.35
N TRP A 200 6.62 7.60 10.07
CA TRP A 200 5.59 7.53 9.03
C TRP A 200 4.86 6.19 9.11
N ASN A 201 3.55 6.23 8.97
CA ASN A 201 2.73 5.03 8.80
C ASN A 201 2.97 4.43 7.42
N ALA A 202 3.52 3.22 7.36
CA ALA A 202 3.74 2.52 6.09
C ALA A 202 2.44 1.95 5.47
N GLY A 203 1.29 2.04 6.17
CA GLY A 203 0.04 1.43 5.72
C GLY A 203 0.08 -0.10 5.68
N ILE A 204 1.05 -0.70 6.38
CA ILE A 204 1.19 -2.16 6.53
C ILE A 204 0.79 -2.50 7.95
N PHE A 205 -0.23 -3.33 8.08
CA PHE A 205 -0.84 -3.68 9.37
C PHE A 205 -0.75 -5.18 9.63
N VAL A 206 -0.58 -5.55 10.89
CA VAL A 206 -0.55 -6.95 11.32
C VAL A 206 -1.45 -7.11 12.56
N TRP A 207 -2.34 -8.10 12.54
CA TRP A 207 -3.26 -8.40 13.63
C TRP A 207 -3.84 -9.81 13.55
N SER A 208 -4.44 -10.31 14.62
CA SER A 208 -5.31 -11.48 14.54
C SER A 208 -6.69 -11.10 13.98
N VAL A 209 -7.35 -12.04 13.30
CA VAL A 209 -8.75 -11.85 12.86
C VAL A 209 -9.66 -11.49 14.01
N ALA A 210 -9.46 -12.10 15.18
CA ALA A 210 -10.25 -11.81 16.39
C ALA A 210 -10.07 -10.35 16.82
N THR A 211 -8.84 -9.86 16.87
CA THR A 211 -8.50 -8.48 17.25
C THR A 211 -9.17 -7.46 16.33
N ILE A 212 -8.98 -7.59 15.02
CA ILE A 212 -9.51 -6.61 14.07
C ILE A 212 -11.04 -6.66 13.97
N VAL A 213 -11.66 -7.84 14.06
CA VAL A 213 -13.13 -7.97 14.13
C VAL A 213 -13.66 -7.23 15.35
N ASN A 214 -13.03 -7.39 16.52
CA ASN A 214 -13.41 -6.65 17.72
C ASN A 214 -13.24 -5.14 17.54
N ALA A 215 -12.13 -4.70 16.96
CA ALA A 215 -11.90 -3.28 16.67
C ALA A 215 -13.00 -2.70 15.74
N PHE A 216 -13.37 -3.41 14.68
CA PHE A 216 -14.50 -2.98 13.82
C PHE A 216 -15.82 -2.90 14.58
N ARG A 217 -16.12 -3.85 15.46
CA ARG A 217 -17.35 -3.83 16.28
C ARG A 217 -17.42 -2.62 17.19
N VAL A 218 -16.29 -2.23 17.78
CA VAL A 218 -16.21 -1.11 18.72
C VAL A 218 -16.16 0.24 17.99
N TYR A 219 -15.27 0.39 17.01
CA TYR A 219 -14.94 1.70 16.41
C TYR A 219 -15.65 1.98 15.10
N SER A 220 -16.16 0.95 14.41
CA SER A 220 -16.89 1.07 13.14
C SER A 220 -18.05 0.06 13.05
N PRO A 221 -19.03 0.16 13.97
CA PRO A 221 -20.10 -0.84 14.11
C PRO A 221 -20.99 -0.97 12.87
N THR A 222 -21.15 0.07 12.08
CA THR A 222 -21.95 0.03 10.85
C THR A 222 -21.32 -0.89 9.82
N ILE A 223 -20.01 -0.73 9.55
CA ILE A 223 -19.25 -1.60 8.64
C ILE A 223 -19.26 -3.04 9.18
N SER A 224 -18.99 -3.20 10.49
CA SER A 224 -19.01 -4.51 11.14
C SER A 224 -20.33 -5.25 10.93
N LYS A 225 -21.47 -4.60 11.16
CA LYS A 225 -22.82 -5.21 10.99
C LYS A 225 -23.08 -5.70 9.58
N ILE A 226 -22.65 -4.92 8.57
CA ILE A 226 -22.81 -5.31 7.16
C ILE A 226 -22.12 -6.65 6.91
N PHE A 227 -20.80 -6.73 7.18
CA PHE A 227 -20.04 -7.94 6.86
C PHE A 227 -20.30 -9.10 7.80
N GLU A 228 -20.66 -8.85 9.06
CA GLU A 228 -21.03 -9.91 10.01
C GLU A 228 -22.34 -10.60 9.63
N SER A 229 -23.32 -9.85 9.08
CA SER A 229 -24.58 -10.42 8.59
C SER A 229 -24.37 -11.39 7.43
N MET A 230 -23.25 -11.31 6.74
CA MET A 230 -22.91 -12.13 5.58
C MET A 230 -22.13 -13.42 5.94
N LEU A 231 -21.79 -13.65 7.21
CA LEU A 231 -21.03 -14.83 7.64
C LEU A 231 -21.55 -16.16 7.07
N PRO A 232 -22.89 -16.43 7.02
CA PRO A 232 -23.40 -17.70 6.52
C PRO A 232 -23.23 -17.92 5.01
N ILE A 233 -22.94 -16.87 4.24
CA ILE A 233 -22.90 -16.92 2.78
C ILE A 233 -21.49 -16.84 2.18
N TYR A 234 -20.49 -16.49 2.98
CA TYR A 234 -19.11 -16.47 2.49
C TYR A 234 -18.69 -17.86 1.97
N GLY A 235 -18.06 -17.88 0.79
CA GLY A 235 -17.65 -19.10 0.10
C GLY A 235 -18.78 -19.83 -0.63
N THR A 236 -19.98 -19.26 -0.66
CA THR A 236 -21.12 -19.78 -1.43
C THR A 236 -21.32 -18.99 -2.74
N PRO A 237 -22.07 -19.52 -3.73
CA PRO A 237 -22.42 -18.77 -4.93
C PRO A 237 -23.15 -17.45 -4.68
N ALA A 238 -23.85 -17.30 -3.55
CA ALA A 238 -24.59 -16.11 -3.17
C ALA A 238 -23.68 -14.94 -2.67
N GLU A 239 -22.42 -15.23 -2.34
CA GLU A 239 -21.48 -14.22 -1.81
C GLU A 239 -21.37 -13.03 -2.74
N ARG A 240 -21.19 -13.26 -4.05
CA ARG A 240 -20.98 -12.20 -5.02
C ARG A 240 -22.15 -11.22 -5.09
N ASP A 241 -23.36 -11.74 -5.23
CA ASP A 241 -24.56 -10.92 -5.34
C ASP A 241 -24.80 -10.12 -4.06
N MET A 242 -24.55 -10.72 -2.91
CA MET A 242 -24.71 -10.04 -1.63
C MET A 242 -23.67 -8.95 -1.43
N ILE A 243 -22.41 -9.16 -1.84
CA ILE A 243 -21.38 -8.12 -1.83
C ILE A 243 -21.75 -6.97 -2.76
N ASP A 244 -22.21 -7.26 -3.98
CA ASP A 244 -22.64 -6.23 -4.94
C ASP A 244 -23.79 -5.36 -4.39
N GLN A 245 -24.66 -5.94 -3.54
CA GLN A 245 -25.76 -5.21 -2.88
C GLN A 245 -25.35 -4.45 -1.63
N ARG A 246 -24.60 -5.09 -0.73
CA ARG A 246 -24.35 -4.58 0.62
C ARG A 246 -23.09 -3.69 0.73
N TYR A 247 -22.08 -3.97 -0.06
CA TYR A 247 -20.81 -3.21 -0.02
C TYR A 247 -20.99 -1.70 -0.29
N PRO A 248 -21.86 -1.25 -1.24
CA PRO A 248 -22.13 0.18 -1.46
C PRO A 248 -22.74 0.91 -0.25
N GLU A 249 -23.33 0.19 0.71
CA GLU A 249 -23.87 0.77 1.94
C GLU A 249 -22.79 1.18 2.94
N CYS A 250 -21.55 0.67 2.77
CA CYS A 250 -20.44 1.00 3.64
C CYS A 250 -20.07 2.49 3.55
N GLU A 251 -19.71 3.05 4.69
CA GLU A 251 -19.09 4.36 4.77
C GLU A 251 -17.78 4.38 3.96
N ASN A 252 -17.55 5.49 3.25
CA ASN A 252 -16.31 5.70 2.51
C ASN A 252 -15.23 6.27 3.44
N ILE A 253 -14.53 5.41 4.15
CA ILE A 253 -13.58 5.78 5.19
C ILE A 253 -12.33 4.88 5.15
N SER A 254 -11.14 5.43 5.44
CA SER A 254 -9.93 4.63 5.60
C SER A 254 -9.89 3.93 6.97
N VAL A 255 -9.14 2.84 7.07
CA VAL A 255 -8.89 2.13 8.34
C VAL A 255 -8.16 3.03 9.34
N ASP A 256 -7.37 3.97 8.84
CA ASP A 256 -6.64 4.94 9.66
C ASP A 256 -7.63 5.79 10.48
N TYR A 257 -8.62 6.38 9.84
CA TYR A 257 -9.68 7.16 10.51
C TYR A 257 -10.73 6.29 11.23
N ALA A 258 -11.05 5.12 10.67
CA ALA A 258 -12.09 4.26 11.23
C ALA A 258 -11.64 3.58 12.52
N ILE A 259 -10.37 3.19 12.63
CA ILE A 259 -9.83 2.35 13.69
C ILE A 259 -8.54 2.94 14.28
N MET A 260 -7.50 3.24 13.47
CA MET A 260 -6.16 3.52 13.98
C MET A 260 -6.08 4.79 14.85
N GLU A 261 -6.85 5.83 14.53
CA GLU A 261 -6.90 7.05 15.36
C GLU A 261 -7.73 6.89 16.66
N LYS A 262 -8.48 5.78 16.81
CA LYS A 262 -9.44 5.59 17.90
C LYS A 262 -9.08 4.45 18.85
N ALA A 263 -8.37 3.46 18.36
CA ALA A 263 -8.07 2.26 19.13
C ALA A 263 -6.93 2.50 20.12
N GLU A 264 -7.04 1.89 21.32
CA GLU A 264 -6.11 2.11 22.43
C GLU A 264 -4.92 1.14 22.45
N GLU A 265 -5.10 -0.08 21.95
CA GLU A 265 -4.08 -1.14 21.96
C GLU A 265 -3.40 -1.27 20.58
N ILE A 266 -2.79 -0.14 20.14
CA ILE A 266 -2.04 -0.07 18.90
C ILE A 266 -0.55 0.04 19.21
N PHE A 267 0.23 -0.68 18.41
CA PHE A 267 1.67 -0.74 18.53
C PHE A 267 2.33 -0.42 17.18
N VAL A 268 3.52 0.14 17.24
CA VAL A 268 4.37 0.37 16.08
C VAL A 268 5.62 -0.51 16.18
N CYS A 269 5.99 -1.10 15.05
CA CYS A 269 7.31 -1.69 14.84
C CYS A 269 8.13 -0.73 13.97
N PRO A 270 9.03 0.08 14.55
CA PRO A 270 9.95 0.90 13.78
C PRO A 270 10.82 0.03 12.89
N ALA A 271 10.97 0.41 11.64
CA ALA A 271 11.72 -0.35 10.66
C ALA A 271 12.44 0.57 9.65
N ASN A 272 13.50 0.04 9.06
CA ASN A 272 14.24 0.73 8.02
C ASN A 272 14.67 -0.29 6.95
N PHE A 273 13.82 -0.48 5.95
CA PHE A 273 14.04 -1.39 4.83
C PHE A 273 13.94 -0.67 3.46
N GLY A 274 14.20 0.64 3.45
CA GLY A 274 14.17 1.42 2.21
C GLY A 274 12.77 1.49 1.59
N TRP A 275 11.77 1.85 2.41
CA TRP A 275 10.38 1.97 2.00
C TRP A 275 10.06 3.31 1.34
N THR A 276 9.22 3.26 0.32
CA THR A 276 8.53 4.43 -0.26
C THR A 276 7.17 4.01 -0.81
N ASP A 277 6.19 4.91 -0.74
CA ASP A 277 4.89 4.72 -1.38
C ASP A 277 4.92 4.91 -2.89
N LEU A 278 6.06 5.36 -3.46
CA LEU A 278 6.18 5.75 -4.87
C LEU A 278 5.00 6.65 -5.30
N GLY A 279 4.66 7.66 -4.49
CA GLY A 279 3.48 8.48 -4.71
C GLY A 279 3.64 9.52 -5.81
N THR A 280 4.87 9.85 -6.24
CA THR A 280 5.19 10.92 -7.18
C THR A 280 6.39 10.58 -8.06
N TRP A 281 6.58 11.33 -9.15
CA TRP A 281 7.76 11.23 -10.02
C TRP A 281 9.06 11.54 -9.28
N THR A 282 9.03 12.51 -8.37
CA THR A 282 10.17 12.80 -7.47
C THR A 282 10.52 11.58 -6.62
N SER A 283 9.52 10.89 -6.05
CA SER A 283 9.78 9.68 -5.26
C SER A 283 10.34 8.53 -6.10
N LEU A 284 9.92 8.40 -7.36
CA LEU A 284 10.48 7.43 -8.32
C LEU A 284 11.94 7.78 -8.66
N MET A 285 12.21 9.04 -8.94
CA MET A 285 13.55 9.56 -9.20
C MET A 285 14.52 9.18 -8.09
N LEU A 286 14.15 9.41 -6.82
CA LEU A 286 14.98 9.10 -5.66
C LEU A 286 15.32 7.59 -5.49
N GLN A 287 14.57 6.70 -6.12
CA GLN A 287 14.79 5.25 -6.06
C GLN A 287 15.61 4.69 -7.22
N LYS A 288 15.96 5.54 -8.17
CA LYS A 288 16.69 5.14 -9.39
C LYS A 288 18.08 5.72 -9.43
N HIS A 289 18.91 5.10 -10.26
CA HIS A 289 20.24 5.62 -10.57
C HIS A 289 20.11 6.93 -11.37
N HIS A 290 20.93 7.90 -11.02
CA HIS A 290 21.07 9.16 -11.74
C HIS A 290 22.34 9.15 -12.59
N ASP A 291 22.27 9.80 -13.75
CA ASP A 291 23.47 10.12 -14.51
C ASP A 291 24.27 11.27 -13.82
N LEU A 292 25.39 11.66 -14.44
CA LEU A 292 26.25 12.74 -13.90
C LEU A 292 25.55 14.11 -13.83
N TYR A 293 24.44 14.27 -14.50
CA TYR A 293 23.66 15.51 -14.59
C TYR A 293 22.38 15.45 -13.74
N GLY A 294 22.22 14.39 -12.94
CA GLY A 294 21.06 14.20 -12.06
C GLY A 294 19.82 13.69 -12.79
N ASN A 295 19.93 13.22 -14.02
CA ASN A 295 18.79 12.69 -14.76
C ASN A 295 18.51 11.21 -14.42
N THR A 296 17.24 10.84 -14.39
CA THR A 296 16.76 9.47 -14.28
C THR A 296 16.10 9.04 -15.58
N VAL A 297 16.57 7.95 -16.16
CA VAL A 297 16.03 7.39 -17.40
C VAL A 297 15.47 5.99 -17.15
N ILE A 298 14.23 5.78 -17.54
CA ILE A 298 13.55 4.48 -17.58
C ILE A 298 13.09 4.28 -19.02
N GLY A 299 13.80 3.43 -19.75
CA GLY A 299 13.61 3.19 -21.20
C GLY A 299 14.93 2.86 -21.89
N ASN A 300 14.85 2.22 -23.03
CA ASN A 300 16.02 1.63 -23.70
C ASN A 300 16.65 2.54 -24.77
N ASN A 301 15.93 3.53 -25.29
CA ASN A 301 16.37 4.32 -26.43
C ASN A 301 16.17 5.83 -26.19
N VAL A 302 16.69 6.32 -25.06
CA VAL A 302 16.59 7.71 -24.61
C VAL A 302 17.96 8.39 -24.68
N HIS A 303 18.02 9.54 -25.32
CA HIS A 303 19.23 10.35 -25.48
C HIS A 303 19.00 11.75 -24.89
N LEU A 304 19.81 12.13 -23.94
CA LEU A 304 19.74 13.44 -23.27
C LEU A 304 20.93 14.31 -23.70
N TYR A 305 20.65 15.55 -24.06
CA TYR A 305 21.63 16.57 -24.42
C TYR A 305 21.36 17.85 -23.61
N ASP A 306 22.36 18.40 -22.94
CA ASP A 306 22.26 19.63 -22.15
C ASP A 306 21.02 19.63 -21.21
N SER A 307 20.68 18.46 -20.65
CA SER A 307 19.52 18.29 -19.81
C SER A 307 19.92 17.85 -18.40
N HIS A 308 19.25 18.40 -17.37
CA HIS A 308 19.62 18.24 -15.97
C HIS A 308 18.39 17.93 -15.11
N ASN A 309 18.56 17.13 -14.07
CA ASN A 309 17.53 16.86 -13.06
C ASN A 309 16.17 16.40 -13.64
N CYS A 310 16.18 15.73 -14.78
CA CYS A 310 14.98 15.29 -15.47
C CYS A 310 14.65 13.81 -15.17
N VAL A 311 13.36 13.49 -15.21
CA VAL A 311 12.87 12.12 -15.23
C VAL A 311 12.30 11.81 -16.62
N VAL A 312 12.88 10.85 -17.31
CA VAL A 312 12.38 10.40 -18.62
C VAL A 312 11.94 8.95 -18.50
N HIS A 313 10.66 8.70 -18.74
CA HIS A 313 10.05 7.38 -18.65
C HIS A 313 9.35 7.03 -19.95
N THR A 314 9.88 6.02 -20.65
CA THR A 314 9.31 5.50 -21.89
C THR A 314 9.31 3.97 -21.82
N LEU A 315 8.19 3.34 -22.13
CA LEU A 315 8.06 1.87 -22.11
C LEU A 315 8.34 1.22 -23.47
N ASN A 316 8.42 2.03 -24.53
CA ASN A 316 8.58 1.57 -25.90
C ASN A 316 10.03 1.71 -26.38
N GLU A 317 10.38 0.99 -27.44
CA GLU A 317 11.66 1.12 -28.12
C GLU A 317 11.77 2.39 -28.99
N LYS A 318 10.83 3.32 -28.86
CA LYS A 318 10.89 4.61 -29.56
C LYS A 318 12.18 5.34 -29.21
N LYS A 319 12.81 5.90 -30.25
CA LYS A 319 13.91 6.82 -30.02
C LYS A 319 13.36 8.14 -29.45
N VAL A 320 13.77 8.44 -28.23
CA VAL A 320 13.43 9.70 -27.53
C VAL A 320 14.69 10.55 -27.38
N VAL A 321 14.62 11.76 -27.85
CA VAL A 321 15.71 12.75 -27.72
C VAL A 321 15.19 13.94 -26.96
N VAL A 322 15.87 14.29 -25.87
CA VAL A 322 15.54 15.44 -25.03
C VAL A 322 16.77 16.37 -24.97
N GLN A 323 16.58 17.66 -25.27
CA GLN A 323 17.64 18.64 -25.24
C GLN A 323 17.21 19.90 -24.49
N GLY A 324 18.08 20.38 -23.59
CA GLY A 324 17.95 21.69 -22.95
C GLY A 324 16.88 21.78 -21.86
N LEU A 325 16.42 20.64 -21.26
CA LEU A 325 15.47 20.66 -20.15
C LEU A 325 16.19 20.59 -18.81
N ASP A 326 15.66 21.28 -17.80
CA ASP A 326 16.14 21.21 -16.43
C ASP A 326 14.94 21.10 -15.47
N GLY A 327 14.89 19.99 -14.69
CA GLY A 327 13.84 19.72 -13.73
C GLY A 327 12.49 19.38 -14.36
N TYR A 328 12.48 18.54 -15.43
CA TYR A 328 11.26 18.15 -16.11
C TYR A 328 10.98 16.64 -16.02
N ILE A 329 9.71 16.31 -16.08
CA ILE A 329 9.17 14.98 -16.35
C ILE A 329 8.90 14.90 -17.84
N VAL A 330 9.39 13.85 -18.50
CA VAL A 330 9.03 13.45 -19.85
C VAL A 330 8.55 12.01 -19.75
N ALA A 331 7.26 11.78 -19.85
CA ALA A 331 6.68 10.46 -19.69
C ALA A 331 5.72 10.15 -20.84
N GLU A 332 5.81 8.96 -21.36
CA GLU A 332 5.03 8.54 -22.54
C GLU A 332 4.40 7.17 -22.31
N ASN A 333 3.15 7.04 -22.72
CA ASN A 333 2.53 5.76 -23.05
C ASN A 333 2.07 5.77 -24.53
N ASP A 334 1.38 4.71 -24.98
CA ASP A 334 1.04 4.55 -26.40
C ASP A 334 0.29 5.74 -27.02
N ASN A 335 -0.54 6.44 -26.23
CA ASN A 335 -1.45 7.46 -26.73
C ASN A 335 -1.21 8.86 -26.15
N SER A 336 -0.31 9.00 -25.18
CA SER A 336 -0.14 10.26 -24.47
C SER A 336 1.32 10.53 -24.14
N LEU A 337 1.71 11.80 -24.28
CA LEU A 337 3.02 12.32 -23.89
C LEU A 337 2.83 13.45 -22.87
N LEU A 338 3.46 13.33 -21.73
CA LEU A 338 3.56 14.38 -20.73
C LEU A 338 4.95 15.01 -20.79
N VAL A 339 4.99 16.33 -20.90
CA VAL A 339 6.18 17.14 -20.62
C VAL A 339 5.79 18.21 -19.60
N CYS A 340 6.29 18.09 -18.38
CA CYS A 340 5.83 18.91 -17.25
C CYS A 340 7.02 19.20 -16.31
N LYS A 341 7.04 20.35 -15.66
CA LYS A 341 8.04 20.59 -14.61
C LYS A 341 7.86 19.63 -13.45
N LEU A 342 8.95 19.09 -12.92
CA LEU A 342 8.95 18.22 -11.77
C LEU A 342 8.30 18.89 -10.54
N SER A 343 8.50 20.20 -10.36
CA SER A 343 7.86 21.00 -9.31
C SER A 343 6.32 21.08 -9.42
N GLU A 344 5.74 20.75 -10.57
CA GLU A 344 4.31 20.78 -10.83
C GLU A 344 3.67 19.37 -10.79
N GLU A 345 4.40 18.36 -10.36
CA GLU A 345 3.95 16.95 -10.37
C GLU A 345 2.62 16.69 -9.66
N GLN A 346 2.25 17.53 -8.67
CA GLN A 346 0.97 17.42 -7.97
C GLN A 346 -0.23 17.81 -8.85
N ARG A 347 0.01 18.61 -9.90
CA ARG A 347 -1.02 19.05 -10.85
C ARG A 347 -1.27 18.05 -11.99
N ILE A 348 -0.49 17.00 -12.11
CA ILE A 348 -0.64 16.00 -13.19
C ILE A 348 -2.04 15.42 -13.24
N ARG A 349 -2.71 15.26 -12.09
CA ARG A 349 -4.11 14.83 -12.05
C ARG A 349 -5.03 15.76 -12.85
N GLN A 350 -4.84 17.07 -12.70
CA GLN A 350 -5.61 18.08 -13.42
C GLN A 350 -5.34 17.99 -14.93
N PHE A 351 -4.06 17.83 -15.32
CA PHE A 351 -3.70 17.71 -16.73
C PHE A 351 -4.24 16.45 -17.40
N ALA A 352 -4.52 15.40 -16.63
CA ALA A 352 -5.08 14.16 -17.13
C ALA A 352 -6.62 14.20 -17.34
N GLU A 353 -7.31 15.18 -16.75
CA GLU A 353 -8.75 15.35 -16.83
C GLU A 353 -9.16 16.30 -17.98
N ASP A 354 -8.23 17.14 -18.47
CA ASP A 354 -8.42 18.04 -19.62
C ASP A 354 -8.27 17.28 -20.95
#